data_f9d224233a0fe5b427c6d1f804ed3595
#
_entry.id   f9d224233a0fe5b427c6d1f804ed3595
#
_cell.length_a   1.000
_cell.length_b   1.000
_cell.length_c   1.000
_cell.angle_alpha   90.00
_cell.angle_beta   90.00
_cell.angle_gamma   90.00
#
_symmetry.space_group_name_H-M   'P 1'
#
loop_
_entity.id
_entity.type
_entity.pdbx_description
1 polymer ?
#
loop_
_entity_poly.entity_id
_entity_poly.type
_entity_poly.pdbx_seq_one_letter_code
_entity_poly.pdbx_strand_id
1 'polypeptide(L)'
;MKLNFSENFAKAQTKFFRFIADKFFARRYGHRAVVLETIAGVPGMVAGMWIHLKSLRQMRTGYGPMIRELLAEAENERMHLMFFIEIAQPNILERWLILAAQAMFWNYYLLLYVCSPKTAHLMVHYFEEEAVKSYTSYLEMVEDGLVENVPAPTLAIGYYGLGQDAKLSDLIKCVRADEQRHAIANAQFATDKPLKQANSLKRVHQVQAKTELAPTQKRKDAA
;
A
#
# COMPACT_ATOMS: atom_id res chain seq x y z
N MET A 1 21.11 -2.22 22.78
CA MET A 1 19.89 -2.24 23.61
C MET A 1 18.72 -1.42 23.02
N LYS A 2 18.92 -0.17 22.51
CA LYS A 2 17.83 0.64 21.90
C LYS A 2 17.23 0.04 20.61
N LEU A 3 18.00 -0.74 19.82
CA LEU A 3 17.51 -1.40 18.61
C LEU A 3 16.44 -2.45 18.93
N ASN A 4 16.66 -3.26 19.96
CA ASN A 4 15.73 -4.32 20.37
C ASN A 4 14.37 -3.78 20.86
N PHE A 5 14.33 -2.61 21.50
CA PHE A 5 13.05 -2.06 22.00
C PHE A 5 12.15 -1.60 20.84
N SER A 6 12.67 -0.79 19.91
CA SER A 6 11.88 -0.32 18.74
C SER A 6 11.38 -1.47 17.89
N GLU A 7 12.21 -2.48 17.68
CA GLU A 7 11.85 -3.66 16.89
C GLU A 7 10.79 -4.51 17.60
N ASN A 8 10.98 -4.81 18.88
CA ASN A 8 10.00 -5.59 19.65
C ASN A 8 8.66 -4.86 19.77
N PHE A 9 8.70 -3.54 19.93
CA PHE A 9 7.50 -2.72 19.98
C PHE A 9 6.77 -2.71 18.63
N ALA A 10 7.46 -2.52 17.52
CA ALA A 10 6.90 -2.60 16.18
C ALA A 10 6.25 -3.97 15.91
N LYS A 11 6.95 -5.06 16.22
CA LYS A 11 6.40 -6.43 16.09
C LYS A 11 5.17 -6.69 16.96
N ALA A 12 5.17 -6.19 18.19
CA ALA A 12 4.02 -6.31 19.11
C ALA A 12 2.79 -5.60 18.56
N GLN A 13 2.96 -4.40 18.03
CA GLN A 13 1.89 -3.63 17.40
C GLN A 13 1.35 -4.36 16.16
N THR A 14 2.22 -4.82 15.28
CA THR A 14 1.82 -5.60 14.08
C THR A 14 1.00 -6.82 14.46
N LYS A 15 1.43 -7.60 15.46
CA LYS A 15 0.67 -8.73 15.96
C LYS A 15 -0.72 -8.34 16.49
N PHE A 16 -0.81 -7.22 17.19
CA PHE A 16 -2.07 -6.70 17.72
C PHE A 16 -3.03 -6.31 16.59
N PHE A 17 -2.58 -5.53 15.62
CA PHE A 17 -3.41 -5.14 14.49
C PHE A 17 -3.81 -6.31 13.61
N ARG A 18 -2.88 -7.27 13.39
CA ARG A 18 -3.19 -8.52 12.70
C ARG A 18 -4.28 -9.31 13.42
N PHE A 19 -4.19 -9.46 14.74
CA PHE A 19 -5.21 -10.16 15.53
C PHE A 19 -6.60 -9.52 15.35
N ILE A 20 -6.67 -8.18 15.35
CA ILE A 20 -7.92 -7.46 15.09
C ILE A 20 -8.42 -7.77 13.67
N ALA A 21 -7.57 -7.64 12.66
CA ALA A 21 -7.94 -7.92 11.27
C ALA A 21 -8.41 -9.36 11.07
N ASP A 22 -7.71 -10.34 11.64
CA ASP A 22 -8.08 -11.76 11.56
C ASP A 22 -9.44 -12.03 12.24
N LYS A 23 -9.72 -11.38 13.37
CA LYS A 23 -10.99 -11.54 14.08
C LYS A 23 -12.18 -10.92 13.34
N PHE A 24 -11.99 -9.75 12.71
CA PHE A 24 -13.08 -9.04 12.04
C PHE A 24 -13.36 -9.55 10.62
N PHE A 25 -12.33 -9.93 9.88
CA PHE A 25 -12.47 -10.26 8.47
C PHE A 25 -12.31 -11.74 8.13
N ALA A 26 -11.78 -12.56 9.06
CA ALA A 26 -11.63 -14.02 8.92
C ALA A 26 -11.23 -14.42 7.47
N ARG A 27 -12.15 -15.11 6.74
CA ARG A 27 -11.95 -15.56 5.36
C ARG A 27 -12.46 -14.59 4.29
N ARG A 28 -12.87 -13.38 4.66
CA ARG A 28 -13.38 -12.36 3.72
C ARG A 28 -12.22 -11.54 3.14
N TYR A 29 -11.34 -12.19 2.38
CA TYR A 29 -10.08 -11.60 1.92
C TYR A 29 -10.25 -10.29 1.13
N GLY A 30 -11.23 -10.18 0.23
CA GLY A 30 -11.49 -8.95 -0.52
C GLY A 30 -11.86 -7.77 0.39
N HIS A 31 -12.77 -7.96 1.35
CA HIS A 31 -13.13 -6.92 2.32
C HIS A 31 -11.97 -6.60 3.28
N ARG A 32 -11.19 -7.62 3.66
CA ARG A 32 -9.96 -7.43 4.44
C ARG A 32 -8.97 -6.54 3.68
N ALA A 33 -8.74 -6.79 2.39
CA ALA A 33 -7.89 -5.98 1.55
C ALA A 33 -8.37 -4.52 1.54
N VAL A 34 -9.66 -4.24 1.29
CA VAL A 34 -10.21 -2.87 1.30
C VAL A 34 -9.87 -2.10 2.57
N VAL A 35 -9.96 -2.74 3.75
CA VAL A 35 -9.66 -2.09 5.04
C VAL A 35 -8.15 -1.90 5.22
N LEU A 36 -7.36 -2.91 4.89
CA LEU A 36 -5.91 -2.86 5.07
C LEU A 36 -5.28 -1.81 4.15
N GLU A 37 -5.63 -1.79 2.86
CA GLU A 37 -5.12 -0.81 1.89
C GLU A 37 -5.50 0.63 2.26
N THR A 38 -6.70 0.84 2.84
CA THR A 38 -7.10 2.17 3.31
C THR A 38 -6.20 2.67 4.45
N ILE A 39 -5.72 1.76 5.30
CA ILE A 39 -4.81 2.06 6.39
C ILE A 39 -3.37 2.15 5.88
N ALA A 40 -2.98 1.27 4.96
CA ALA A 40 -1.64 1.19 4.39
C ALA A 40 -1.21 2.46 3.65
N GLY A 41 -2.12 3.17 3.00
CA GLY A 41 -1.83 4.46 2.38
C GLY A 41 -1.48 5.59 3.36
N VAL A 42 -1.81 5.46 4.67
CA VAL A 42 -1.58 6.52 5.67
C VAL A 42 -0.10 6.76 5.97
N PRO A 43 0.74 5.74 6.21
CA PRO A 43 2.14 5.92 6.55
C PRO A 43 2.93 6.74 5.54
N GLY A 44 2.80 6.42 4.26
CA GLY A 44 3.48 7.13 3.18
C GLY A 44 3.08 8.61 3.11
N MET A 45 1.78 8.92 3.27
CA MET A 45 1.27 10.30 3.33
C MET A 45 1.80 11.06 4.53
N VAL A 46 1.72 10.50 5.74
CA VAL A 46 2.15 11.16 6.99
C VAL A 46 3.67 11.38 6.98
N ALA A 47 4.44 10.35 6.66
CA ALA A 47 5.90 10.44 6.61
C ALA A 47 6.36 11.39 5.50
N GLY A 48 5.76 11.29 4.31
CA GLY A 48 6.03 12.17 3.17
C GLY A 48 5.77 13.63 3.51
N MET A 49 4.60 13.94 4.09
CA MET A 49 4.26 15.28 4.56
C MET A 49 5.27 15.79 5.61
N TRP A 50 5.57 14.99 6.62
CA TRP A 50 6.48 15.37 7.69
C TRP A 50 7.88 15.69 7.20
N ILE A 51 8.45 14.82 6.35
CA ILE A 51 9.78 15.02 5.76
C ILE A 51 9.77 16.21 4.79
N HIS A 52 8.70 16.39 4.01
CA HIS A 52 8.57 17.55 3.13
C HIS A 52 8.60 18.86 3.91
N LEU A 53 7.78 18.99 4.97
CA LEU A 53 7.78 20.17 5.84
C LEU A 53 9.13 20.37 6.55
N LYS A 54 9.81 19.28 6.95
CA LYS A 54 11.16 19.35 7.52
C LYS A 54 12.16 19.90 6.51
N SER A 55 12.13 19.45 5.26
CA SER A 55 12.98 19.95 4.17
C SER A 55 12.80 21.45 3.95
N LEU A 56 11.56 21.92 3.92
CA LEU A 56 11.24 23.35 3.77
C LEU A 56 11.77 24.19 4.95
N ARG A 57 11.52 23.75 6.19
CA ARG A 57 12.00 24.47 7.38
C ARG A 57 13.51 24.53 7.49
N GLN A 58 14.20 23.47 7.08
CA GLN A 58 15.66 23.40 7.14
C GLN A 58 16.35 24.00 5.92
N MET A 59 15.60 24.33 4.86
CA MET A 59 16.12 24.81 3.57
C MET A 59 17.24 23.89 3.05
N ARG A 60 17.10 22.57 3.21
CA ARG A 60 18.10 21.58 2.82
C ARG A 60 17.61 20.73 1.66
N THR A 61 18.51 20.47 0.73
CA THR A 61 18.34 19.46 -0.32
C THR A 61 18.62 18.04 0.21
N GLY A 62 18.33 17.02 -0.58
CA GLY A 62 18.66 15.61 -0.23
C GLY A 62 17.48 14.80 0.27
N TYR A 63 16.39 15.40 0.72
CA TYR A 63 15.17 14.69 1.14
C TYR A 63 14.29 14.20 -0.02
N GLY A 64 14.52 14.72 -1.24
CA GLY A 64 13.69 14.45 -2.41
C GLY A 64 13.48 12.96 -2.74
N PRO A 65 14.53 12.11 -2.73
CA PRO A 65 14.35 10.68 -2.99
C PRO A 65 13.40 10.00 -2.00
N MET A 66 13.55 10.26 -0.70
CA MET A 66 12.70 9.71 0.35
C MET A 66 11.26 10.19 0.23
N ILE A 67 11.06 11.50 0.01
CA ILE A 67 9.72 12.09 -0.16
C ILE A 67 9.00 11.43 -1.34
N ARG A 68 9.67 11.29 -2.48
CA ARG A 68 9.07 10.68 -3.67
C ARG A 68 8.71 9.22 -3.45
N GLU A 69 9.56 8.45 -2.77
CA GLU A 69 9.28 7.04 -2.49
C GLU A 69 8.07 6.88 -1.57
N LEU A 70 8.01 7.67 -0.47
CA LEU A 70 6.88 7.64 0.47
C LEU A 70 5.55 8.04 -0.20
N LEU A 71 5.56 9.04 -1.08
CA LEU A 71 4.36 9.45 -1.81
C LEU A 71 3.98 8.45 -2.90
N ALA A 72 4.96 7.81 -3.55
CA ALA A 72 4.71 6.74 -4.52
C ALA A 72 4.11 5.50 -3.85
N GLU A 73 4.60 5.13 -2.66
CA GLU A 73 4.02 4.06 -1.82
C GLU A 73 2.56 4.39 -1.47
N ALA A 74 2.28 5.59 -0.94
CA ALA A 74 0.92 6.00 -0.61
C ALA A 74 -0.03 5.99 -1.82
N GLU A 75 0.43 6.39 -3.01
CA GLU A 75 -0.36 6.35 -4.24
C GLU A 75 -0.58 4.91 -4.71
N ASN A 76 0.41 4.03 -4.57
CA ASN A 76 0.28 2.61 -4.91
C ASN A 76 -0.76 1.92 -4.02
N GLU A 77 -0.75 2.17 -2.69
CA GLU A 77 -1.76 1.68 -1.75
C GLU A 77 -3.18 2.17 -2.12
N ARG A 78 -3.30 3.44 -2.53
CA ARG A 78 -4.56 3.97 -3.02
C ARG A 78 -5.04 3.23 -4.27
N MET A 79 -4.14 2.82 -5.17
CA MET A 79 -4.50 2.04 -6.35
C MET A 79 -4.94 0.63 -5.97
N HIS A 80 -4.24 -0.05 -5.06
CA HIS A 80 -4.67 -1.35 -4.51
C HIS A 80 -6.08 -1.25 -3.93
N LEU A 81 -6.35 -0.23 -3.12
CA LEU A 81 -7.68 0.03 -2.58
C LEU A 81 -8.75 0.13 -3.67
N MET A 82 -8.48 0.87 -4.75
CA MET A 82 -9.45 1.02 -5.86
C MET A 82 -9.74 -0.32 -6.54
N PHE A 83 -8.74 -1.17 -6.73
CA PHE A 83 -8.93 -2.50 -7.31
C PHE A 83 -9.83 -3.37 -6.41
N PHE A 84 -9.56 -3.40 -5.11
CA PHE A 84 -10.33 -4.23 -4.18
C PHE A 84 -11.72 -3.67 -3.84
N ILE A 85 -11.94 -2.36 -3.95
CA ILE A 85 -13.30 -1.79 -3.86
C ILE A 85 -14.18 -2.32 -5.00
N GLU A 86 -13.65 -2.42 -6.22
CA GLU A 86 -14.40 -2.94 -7.36
C GLU A 86 -14.74 -4.42 -7.19
N ILE A 87 -13.82 -5.21 -6.61
CA ILE A 87 -14.02 -6.65 -6.38
C ILE A 87 -14.95 -6.92 -5.19
N ALA A 88 -14.71 -6.27 -4.05
CA ALA A 88 -15.40 -6.57 -2.79
C ALA A 88 -16.71 -5.81 -2.59
N GLN A 89 -16.87 -4.66 -3.26
CA GLN A 89 -18.06 -3.79 -3.17
C GLN A 89 -18.52 -3.52 -1.73
N PRO A 90 -17.67 -2.85 -0.90
CA PRO A 90 -17.96 -2.66 0.52
C PRO A 90 -19.27 -1.90 0.74
N ASN A 91 -20.06 -2.34 1.70
CA ASN A 91 -21.32 -1.70 2.07
C ASN A 91 -21.10 -0.38 2.84
N ILE A 92 -22.17 0.37 3.08
CA ILE A 92 -22.07 1.69 3.73
C ILE A 92 -21.51 1.61 5.16
N LEU A 93 -21.84 0.57 5.92
CA LEU A 93 -21.35 0.37 7.28
C LEU A 93 -19.84 0.11 7.28
N GLU A 94 -19.35 -0.75 6.36
CA GLU A 94 -17.93 -1.02 6.18
C GLU A 94 -17.18 0.28 5.80
N ARG A 95 -17.77 1.14 4.96
CA ARG A 95 -17.18 2.45 4.61
C ARG A 95 -17.05 3.38 5.81
N TRP A 96 -18.04 3.45 6.69
CA TRP A 96 -17.96 4.23 7.92
C TRP A 96 -16.92 3.68 8.90
N LEU A 97 -16.83 2.35 9.03
CA LEU A 97 -15.80 1.69 9.83
C LEU A 97 -14.39 1.99 9.31
N ILE A 98 -14.22 1.92 7.99
CA ILE A 98 -12.95 2.25 7.32
C ILE A 98 -12.56 3.71 7.59
N LEU A 99 -13.49 4.65 7.44
CA LEU A 99 -13.23 6.07 7.71
C LEU A 99 -12.79 6.32 9.15
N ALA A 100 -13.46 5.69 10.12
CA ALA A 100 -13.12 5.78 11.53
C ALA A 100 -11.73 5.17 11.82
N ALA A 101 -11.46 3.99 11.27
CA ALA A 101 -10.17 3.31 11.42
C ALA A 101 -9.03 4.14 10.81
N GLN A 102 -9.24 4.70 9.62
CA GLN A 102 -8.27 5.58 8.96
C GLN A 102 -7.97 6.83 9.79
N ALA A 103 -8.99 7.50 10.31
CA ALA A 103 -8.81 8.69 11.15
C ALA A 103 -8.04 8.39 12.44
N MET A 104 -8.37 7.27 13.11
CA MET A 104 -7.64 6.84 14.31
C MET A 104 -6.19 6.47 13.97
N PHE A 105 -5.97 5.71 12.92
CA PHE A 105 -4.64 5.26 12.51
C PHE A 105 -3.76 6.44 12.06
N TRP A 106 -4.32 7.44 11.36
CA TRP A 106 -3.61 8.64 10.94
C TRP A 106 -3.03 9.39 12.15
N ASN A 107 -3.86 9.65 13.17
CA ASN A 107 -3.41 10.32 14.39
C ASN A 107 -2.36 9.50 15.15
N TYR A 108 -2.60 8.20 15.28
CA TYR A 108 -1.68 7.28 15.94
C TYR A 108 -0.32 7.25 15.22
N TYR A 109 -0.32 7.07 13.90
CA TYR A 109 0.91 7.00 13.12
C TYR A 109 1.66 8.33 13.11
N LEU A 110 0.97 9.46 13.02
CA LEU A 110 1.59 10.78 13.13
C LEU A 110 2.33 10.94 14.47
N LEU A 111 1.69 10.61 15.59
CA LEU A 111 2.34 10.67 16.89
C LEU A 111 3.55 9.73 16.97
N LEU A 112 3.41 8.50 16.51
CA LEU A 112 4.51 7.54 16.46
C LEU A 112 5.67 8.05 15.61
N TYR A 113 5.37 8.62 14.44
CA TYR A 113 6.37 9.15 13.52
C TYR A 113 7.13 10.35 14.11
N VAL A 114 6.42 11.27 14.76
CA VAL A 114 7.03 12.41 15.46
C VAL A 114 7.94 11.96 16.60
N CYS A 115 7.51 10.97 17.38
CA CYS A 115 8.28 10.46 18.51
C CYS A 115 9.46 9.59 18.07
N SER A 116 9.29 8.75 17.06
CA SER A 116 10.31 7.80 16.60
C SER A 116 10.08 7.39 15.15
N PRO A 117 10.59 8.15 14.17
CA PRO A 117 10.50 7.79 12.75
C PRO A 117 11.00 6.37 12.47
N LYS A 118 12.09 5.97 13.15
CA LYS A 118 12.63 4.62 13.02
C LYS A 118 11.62 3.54 13.41
N THR A 119 10.94 3.69 14.56
CA THR A 119 9.94 2.73 15.03
C THR A 119 8.73 2.72 14.10
N ALA A 120 8.33 3.89 13.60
CA ALA A 120 7.24 4.02 12.64
C ALA A 120 7.53 3.26 11.34
N HIS A 121 8.72 3.44 10.74
CA HIS A 121 9.12 2.68 9.56
C HIS A 121 9.29 1.17 9.82
N LEU A 122 9.79 0.77 10.99
CA LEU A 122 9.82 -0.65 11.36
C LEU A 122 8.42 -1.24 11.47
N MET A 123 7.45 -0.50 12.00
CA MET A 123 6.08 -0.95 12.07
C MET A 123 5.49 -1.17 10.67
N VAL A 124 5.68 -0.21 9.75
CA VAL A 124 5.24 -0.37 8.35
C VAL A 124 5.92 -1.57 7.71
N HIS A 125 7.24 -1.69 7.84
CA HIS A 125 7.97 -2.86 7.34
C HIS A 125 7.31 -4.19 7.75
N TYR A 126 6.96 -4.35 9.04
CA TYR A 126 6.30 -5.58 9.51
C TYR A 126 4.84 -5.67 9.07
N PHE A 127 4.14 -4.56 8.87
CA PHE A 127 2.80 -4.56 8.28
C PHE A 127 2.83 -5.12 6.86
N GLU A 128 3.77 -4.65 6.03
CA GLU A 128 3.93 -5.10 4.65
C GLU A 128 4.36 -6.58 4.58
N GLU A 129 5.22 -7.04 5.49
CA GLU A 129 5.51 -8.48 5.59
C GLU A 129 4.27 -9.32 5.91
N GLU A 130 3.36 -8.82 6.74
CA GLU A 130 2.08 -9.49 7.02
C GLU A 130 1.10 -9.36 5.84
N ALA A 131 1.12 -8.25 5.10
CA ALA A 131 0.37 -8.09 3.86
C ALA A 131 0.82 -9.12 2.80
N VAL A 132 2.13 -9.30 2.60
CA VAL A 132 2.68 -10.34 1.71
C VAL A 132 2.15 -11.73 2.08
N LYS A 133 2.12 -12.08 3.38
CA LYS A 133 1.56 -13.36 3.85
C LYS A 133 0.06 -13.45 3.59
N SER A 134 -0.67 -12.37 3.85
CA SER A 134 -2.12 -12.30 3.61
C SER A 134 -2.46 -12.48 2.14
N TYR A 135 -1.74 -11.80 1.24
CA TYR A 135 -1.93 -11.95 -0.20
C TYR A 135 -1.47 -13.32 -0.72
N THR A 136 -0.46 -13.93 -0.10
CA THR A 136 -0.08 -15.32 -0.42
C THR A 136 -1.22 -16.27 -0.07
N SER A 137 -1.80 -16.16 1.13
CA SER A 137 -2.94 -17.00 1.50
C SER A 137 -4.18 -16.72 0.64
N TYR A 138 -4.39 -15.47 0.23
CA TYR A 138 -5.48 -15.13 -0.69
C TYR A 138 -5.30 -15.79 -2.06
N LEU A 139 -4.07 -15.75 -2.59
CA LEU A 139 -3.73 -16.40 -3.85
C LEU A 139 -3.95 -17.92 -3.78
N GLU A 140 -3.49 -18.57 -2.72
CA GLU A 140 -3.72 -20.00 -2.48
C GLU A 140 -5.22 -20.33 -2.48
N MET A 141 -6.05 -19.53 -1.78
CA MET A 141 -7.50 -19.75 -1.79
C MET A 141 -8.14 -19.60 -3.16
N VAL A 142 -7.61 -18.73 -4.02
CA VAL A 142 -8.08 -18.58 -5.41
C VAL A 142 -7.60 -19.77 -6.26
N GLU A 143 -6.35 -20.18 -6.12
CA GLU A 143 -5.75 -21.29 -6.88
C GLU A 143 -6.39 -22.64 -6.51
N ASP A 144 -6.78 -22.83 -5.24
CA ASP A 144 -7.51 -23.99 -4.74
C ASP A 144 -9.01 -23.99 -5.10
N GLY A 145 -9.51 -22.94 -5.77
CA GLY A 145 -10.92 -22.80 -6.15
C GLY A 145 -11.87 -22.51 -4.99
N LEU A 146 -11.35 -22.15 -3.81
CA LEU A 146 -12.15 -21.77 -2.63
C LEU A 146 -12.65 -20.32 -2.71
N VAL A 147 -12.01 -19.50 -3.54
CA VAL A 147 -12.43 -18.16 -3.93
C VAL A 147 -12.48 -18.11 -5.45
N GLU A 148 -13.53 -17.54 -6.00
CA GLU A 148 -13.69 -17.41 -7.45
C GLU A 148 -12.59 -16.53 -8.04
N ASN A 149 -11.93 -17.00 -9.11
CA ASN A 149 -10.92 -16.26 -9.83
C ASN A 149 -11.58 -15.35 -10.88
N VAL A 150 -12.24 -14.30 -10.41
CA VAL A 150 -12.95 -13.31 -11.23
C VAL A 150 -12.01 -12.54 -12.17
N PRO A 151 -12.51 -11.93 -13.27
CA PRO A 151 -11.70 -11.02 -14.09
C PRO A 151 -11.07 -9.90 -13.27
N ALA A 152 -9.84 -9.54 -13.58
CA ALA A 152 -9.18 -8.39 -12.94
C ALA A 152 -9.88 -7.08 -13.34
N PRO A 153 -10.00 -6.11 -12.42
CA PRO A 153 -10.53 -4.79 -12.74
C PRO A 153 -9.79 -4.13 -13.91
N THR A 154 -10.52 -3.47 -14.80
CA THR A 154 -9.92 -2.76 -15.96
C THR A 154 -8.86 -1.76 -15.51
N LEU A 155 -9.08 -1.11 -14.37
CA LEU A 155 -8.11 -0.20 -13.75
C LEU A 155 -6.80 -0.92 -13.40
N ALA A 156 -6.86 -2.14 -12.85
CA ALA A 156 -5.70 -2.95 -12.51
C ALA A 156 -4.95 -3.41 -13.77
N ILE A 157 -5.68 -3.84 -14.79
CA ILE A 157 -5.12 -4.23 -16.11
C ILE A 157 -4.30 -3.05 -16.67
N GLY A 158 -4.88 -1.85 -16.70
CA GLY A 158 -4.20 -0.65 -17.19
C GLY A 158 -3.00 -0.26 -16.34
N TYR A 159 -3.14 -0.29 -15.03
CA TYR A 159 -2.09 0.11 -14.09
C TYR A 159 -0.86 -0.80 -14.14
N TYR A 160 -1.07 -2.11 -14.17
CA TYR A 160 0.02 -3.09 -14.22
C TYR A 160 0.46 -3.47 -15.65
N GLY A 161 -0.31 -3.09 -16.68
CA GLY A 161 -0.07 -3.48 -18.05
C GLY A 161 -0.29 -4.99 -18.29
N LEU A 162 -1.31 -5.55 -17.65
CA LEU A 162 -1.69 -6.95 -17.76
C LEU A 162 -2.42 -7.24 -19.10
N GLY A 163 -2.54 -8.52 -19.45
CA GLY A 163 -3.39 -8.97 -20.55
C GLY A 163 -4.87 -8.68 -20.27
N GLN A 164 -5.68 -8.54 -21.35
CA GLN A 164 -7.12 -8.25 -21.21
C GLN A 164 -7.91 -9.40 -20.55
N ASP A 165 -7.36 -10.60 -20.54
CA ASP A 165 -7.88 -11.82 -19.94
C ASP A 165 -7.37 -12.07 -18.50
N ALA A 166 -6.60 -11.11 -17.94
CA ALA A 166 -6.06 -11.22 -16.60
C ALA A 166 -7.15 -11.38 -15.54
N LYS A 167 -6.84 -12.14 -14.51
CA LYS A 167 -7.76 -12.51 -13.44
C LYS A 167 -7.27 -12.02 -12.08
N LEU A 168 -8.10 -12.21 -11.07
CA LEU A 168 -7.82 -11.88 -9.67
C LEU A 168 -6.47 -12.46 -9.20
N SER A 169 -6.14 -13.69 -9.59
CA SER A 169 -4.85 -14.31 -9.25
C SER A 169 -3.65 -13.54 -9.80
N ASP A 170 -3.76 -12.94 -11.00
CA ASP A 170 -2.70 -12.14 -11.61
C ASP A 170 -2.56 -10.79 -10.88
N LEU A 171 -3.69 -10.16 -10.55
CA LEU A 171 -3.72 -8.95 -9.72
C LEU A 171 -3.07 -9.19 -8.36
N ILE A 172 -3.44 -10.26 -7.64
CA ILE A 172 -2.87 -10.57 -6.32
C ILE A 172 -1.35 -10.76 -6.40
N LYS A 173 -0.84 -11.38 -7.46
CA LYS A 173 0.61 -11.53 -7.66
C LYS A 173 1.31 -10.18 -7.81
N CYS A 174 0.69 -9.23 -8.51
CA CYS A 174 1.23 -7.87 -8.66
C CYS A 174 1.22 -7.10 -7.35
N VAL A 175 0.08 -7.07 -6.66
CA VAL A 175 -0.06 -6.40 -5.36
C VAL A 175 0.94 -6.98 -4.36
N ARG A 176 1.01 -8.29 -4.21
CA ARG A 176 1.97 -8.95 -3.31
C ARG A 176 3.43 -8.56 -3.61
N ALA A 177 3.79 -8.36 -4.88
CA ALA A 177 5.13 -7.91 -5.26
C ALA A 177 5.37 -6.44 -4.88
N ASP A 178 4.31 -5.62 -4.87
CA ASP A 178 4.37 -4.23 -4.41
C ASP A 178 4.58 -4.17 -2.89
N GLU A 179 3.80 -4.94 -2.10
CA GLU A 179 3.96 -5.06 -0.64
C GLU A 179 5.39 -5.47 -0.25
N GLN A 180 5.97 -6.43 -0.98
CA GLN A 180 7.37 -6.84 -0.75
C GLN A 180 8.34 -5.68 -0.97
N ARG A 181 8.09 -4.79 -1.94
CA ARG A 181 8.93 -3.61 -2.18
C ARG A 181 8.76 -2.57 -1.09
N HIS A 182 7.51 -2.32 -0.63
CA HIS A 182 7.21 -1.42 0.48
C HIS A 182 7.89 -1.88 1.77
N ALA A 183 7.85 -3.19 2.06
CA ALA A 183 8.56 -3.77 3.20
C ALA A 183 10.06 -3.47 3.16
N ILE A 184 10.71 -3.66 2.00
CA ILE A 184 12.15 -3.40 1.81
C ILE A 184 12.45 -1.90 1.95
N ALA A 185 11.64 -1.02 1.35
CA ALA A 185 11.83 0.43 1.43
C ALA A 185 11.74 0.93 2.87
N ASN A 186 10.73 0.48 3.62
CA ASN A 186 10.54 0.86 5.01
C ASN A 186 11.63 0.31 5.95
N ALA A 187 12.14 -0.89 5.71
CA ALA A 187 13.33 -1.40 6.41
C ALA A 187 14.56 -0.52 6.17
N GLN A 188 14.73 0.00 4.95
CA GLN A 188 15.83 0.93 4.63
C GLN A 188 15.65 2.28 5.33
N PHE A 189 14.45 2.86 5.31
CA PHE A 189 14.13 4.11 6.03
C PHE A 189 14.41 3.99 7.54
N ALA A 190 14.13 2.83 8.13
CA ALA A 190 14.39 2.57 9.54
C ALA A 190 15.90 2.53 9.90
N THR A 191 16.79 2.36 8.94
CA THR A 191 18.24 2.26 9.16
C THR A 191 19.03 3.51 8.80
N ASP A 192 18.38 4.59 8.38
CA ASP A 192 19.01 5.82 7.87
C ASP A 192 20.03 5.60 6.73
N LYS A 193 19.98 4.44 6.08
CA LYS A 193 20.82 4.17 4.92
C LYS A 193 20.25 4.89 3.69
N PRO A 194 21.12 5.45 2.82
CA PRO A 194 20.64 6.04 1.58
C PRO A 194 19.89 4.99 0.75
N LEU A 195 18.74 5.37 0.24
CA LEU A 195 17.95 4.52 -0.65
C LEU A 195 18.82 4.07 -1.82
N LYS A 196 19.02 2.79 -1.96
CA LYS A 196 19.41 2.24 -3.26
C LYS A 196 18.22 2.53 -4.17
N GLN A 197 18.49 3.31 -5.23
CA GLN A 197 17.49 3.80 -6.17
C GLN A 197 16.43 2.73 -6.45
N ALA A 198 15.25 2.89 -5.84
CA ALA A 198 14.20 1.90 -5.97
C ALA A 198 13.62 1.95 -7.39
N ASN A 199 13.36 0.78 -7.96
CA ASN A 199 12.79 0.65 -9.30
C ASN A 199 11.32 1.11 -9.40
N SER A 200 10.68 1.49 -8.28
CA SER A 200 9.32 2.03 -8.19
C SER A 200 9.11 3.27 -9.05
N LEU A 201 10.05 4.23 -8.99
CA LEU A 201 9.99 5.45 -9.81
C LEU A 201 10.04 5.17 -11.31
N LYS A 202 10.75 4.13 -11.76
CA LYS A 202 10.77 3.75 -13.18
C LYS A 202 9.41 3.25 -13.66
N ARG A 203 8.64 2.55 -12.82
CA ARG A 203 7.30 2.07 -13.17
C ARG A 203 6.27 3.20 -13.25
N VAL A 204 6.24 4.10 -12.27
CA VAL A 204 5.31 5.25 -12.28
C VAL A 204 5.54 6.09 -13.53
N HIS A 205 6.78 6.40 -13.88
CA HIS A 205 7.10 7.14 -15.12
C HIS A 205 6.77 6.34 -16.40
N GLN A 206 6.93 5.01 -16.39
CA GLN A 206 6.57 4.17 -17.54
C GLN A 206 5.06 4.06 -17.74
N VAL A 207 4.29 3.99 -16.65
CA VAL A 207 2.81 3.96 -16.71
C VAL A 207 2.28 5.33 -17.15
N GLN A 208 2.78 6.43 -16.58
CA GLN A 208 2.40 7.78 -17.00
C GLN A 208 2.73 8.03 -18.48
N ALA A 209 3.92 7.68 -18.93
CA ALA A 209 4.32 7.81 -20.33
C ALA A 209 3.47 6.94 -21.27
N LYS A 210 3.06 5.75 -20.86
CA LYS A 210 2.15 4.90 -21.66
C LYS A 210 0.72 5.45 -21.70
N THR A 211 0.25 6.05 -20.60
CA THR A 211 -1.09 6.66 -20.53
C THR A 211 -1.16 7.94 -21.37
N GLU A 212 -0.07 8.72 -21.41
CA GLU A 212 0.03 9.93 -22.24
C GLU A 212 0.21 9.60 -23.73
N LEU A 213 0.79 8.44 -24.07
CA LEU A 213 0.98 7.97 -25.45
C LEU A 213 -0.21 7.17 -25.99
N ALA A 214 -1.20 6.82 -25.18
CA ALA A 214 -2.43 6.21 -25.66
C ALA A 214 -3.19 7.22 -26.52
N PRO A 215 -3.43 6.95 -27.82
CA PRO A 215 -4.15 7.89 -28.67
C PRO A 215 -5.55 8.09 -28.09
N THR A 216 -5.91 9.33 -27.81
CA THR A 216 -7.30 9.76 -27.55
C THR A 216 -8.13 9.31 -28.75
N GLN A 217 -8.78 8.16 -28.62
CA GLN A 217 -9.78 7.73 -29.58
C GLN A 217 -10.91 8.76 -29.49
N LYS A 218 -10.90 9.70 -30.43
CA LYS A 218 -11.95 10.68 -30.62
C LYS A 218 -13.27 9.92 -30.70
N ARG A 219 -14.16 10.20 -29.76
CA ARG A 219 -15.59 9.97 -29.96
C ARG A 219 -16.01 10.72 -31.24
N LYS A 220 -16.00 10.03 -32.37
CA LYS A 220 -16.83 10.31 -33.51
C LYS A 220 -17.91 9.26 -33.42
N ASP A 221 -19.11 9.78 -33.42
CA ASP A 221 -20.39 9.16 -33.65
C ASP A 221 -21.37 9.41 -32.51
N ALA A 222 -21.93 10.60 -32.56
CA ALA A 222 -23.31 10.89 -32.17
C ALA A 222 -23.69 12.22 -32.83
N ALA A 223 -24.12 12.13 -34.10
CA ALA A 223 -25.01 13.07 -34.74
C ALA A 223 -26.24 12.28 -35.16
#